data_34871c7913925fa7faa99171e6f80f23
#
_entry.id   34871c7913925fa7faa99171e6f80f23
#
_cell.length_a   1.000
_cell.length_b   1.000
_cell.length_c   1.000
_cell.angle_alpha   90.00
_cell.angle_beta   90.00
_cell.angle_gamma   90.00
#
_symmetry.space_group_name_H-M   'P 1'
#
loop_
_entity.id
_entity.type
_entity.pdbx_description
1 polymer ?
#
loop_
_entity_poly.entity_id
_entity_poly.type
_entity_poly.pdbx_seq_one_letter_code
_entity_poly.pdbx_strand_id
1 'polypeptide(L)'
;MVAKAPSFNGLKLIAGRANPELAKEIAASLGAALCDIRISTFPNSETHVQIEESVRGKDVFIVQPTCLPANENLMELLIIIDACRRASARQITAIVPYFGYARQDHKSTGREPVTAKMVADILTTVGTNRVVSVDLHAPQIQGFFSIPMDHLTAVPTLAGYLKKKEFKDAVIVSPDAGRVKMAEKYTDILQIPMVVMTKRRKGIGGNELEFYDVVGNIAGKTAIVIDDVISAGSIIKEVEILFKTGAKEVYLAITHPILVGDAVELLRASRIKELIATNTVPVPQEKMAGGKVKVLSIAPLLSKVILAIHENDSVSQIFREEKLEFPV
;
A
#
# COMPACT_ATOMS: atom_id res chain seq x y z
N MET A 1 -32.44 1.90 -14.30
CA MET A 1 -31.97 3.27 -13.99
C MET A 1 -30.76 3.55 -14.88
N VAL A 2 -30.78 4.59 -15.69
CA VAL A 2 -29.64 4.99 -16.52
C VAL A 2 -28.58 5.53 -15.55
N ALA A 3 -27.42 4.90 -15.50
CA ALA A 3 -26.29 5.39 -14.72
C ALA A 3 -25.98 6.81 -15.16
N LYS A 4 -26.09 7.77 -14.23
CA LYS A 4 -25.76 9.17 -14.46
C LYS A 4 -24.27 9.23 -14.77
N ALA A 5 -23.88 9.84 -15.90
CA ALA A 5 -22.47 10.04 -16.21
C ALA A 5 -21.79 10.78 -15.04
N PRO A 6 -20.63 10.34 -14.56
CA PRO A 6 -19.97 10.96 -13.41
C PRO A 6 -19.71 12.44 -13.70
N SER A 7 -20.15 13.30 -12.78
CA SER A 7 -19.93 14.74 -12.89
C SER A 7 -18.61 15.10 -12.20
N PHE A 8 -17.55 15.27 -12.97
CA PHE A 8 -16.24 15.78 -12.47
C PHE A 8 -16.24 17.28 -12.16
N ASN A 9 -17.44 17.91 -12.24
CA ASN A 9 -17.57 19.33 -11.93
C ASN A 9 -17.35 19.56 -10.43
N GLY A 10 -16.20 20.12 -10.09
CA GLY A 10 -15.82 20.36 -8.71
C GLY A 10 -14.73 19.47 -8.15
N LEU A 11 -14.35 18.40 -8.85
CA LEU A 11 -13.21 17.56 -8.49
C LEU A 11 -11.90 18.12 -9.07
N LYS A 12 -10.84 18.13 -8.27
CA LYS A 12 -9.47 18.42 -8.68
C LYS A 12 -8.54 17.31 -8.18
N LEU A 13 -7.74 16.76 -9.09
CA LEU A 13 -6.77 15.71 -8.79
C LEU A 13 -5.36 16.27 -8.91
N ILE A 14 -4.60 16.25 -7.82
CA ILE A 14 -3.22 16.72 -7.74
C ILE A 14 -2.28 15.53 -7.62
N ALA A 15 -1.23 15.52 -8.44
CA ALA A 15 -0.13 14.57 -8.34
C ALA A 15 1.03 15.20 -7.58
N GLY A 16 1.45 14.58 -6.47
CA GLY A 16 2.77 14.83 -5.91
C GLY A 16 3.86 14.07 -6.68
N ARG A 17 5.13 14.39 -6.38
CA ARG A 17 6.29 13.83 -7.10
C ARG A 17 6.61 12.37 -6.74
N ALA A 18 6.07 11.84 -5.63
CA ALA A 18 6.41 10.48 -5.18
C ALA A 18 5.93 9.37 -6.13
N ASN A 19 4.77 9.54 -6.79
CA ASN A 19 4.25 8.56 -7.75
C ASN A 19 3.33 9.22 -8.78
N PRO A 20 3.86 10.04 -9.69
CA PRO A 20 3.07 10.75 -10.69
C PRO A 20 2.40 9.81 -11.70
N GLU A 21 3.00 8.63 -11.97
CA GLU A 21 2.41 7.66 -12.89
C GLU A 21 1.10 7.07 -12.34
N LEU A 22 1.03 6.75 -11.06
CA LEU A 22 -0.22 6.31 -10.43
C LEU A 22 -1.29 7.41 -10.51
N ALA A 23 -0.92 8.67 -10.29
CA ALA A 23 -1.86 9.78 -10.41
C ALA A 23 -2.40 9.94 -11.85
N LYS A 24 -1.55 9.73 -12.87
CA LYS A 24 -1.96 9.71 -14.29
C LYS A 24 -2.92 8.55 -14.57
N GLU A 25 -2.63 7.35 -14.06
CA GLU A 25 -3.53 6.19 -14.21
C GLU A 25 -4.90 6.44 -13.55
N ILE A 26 -4.92 7.06 -12.36
CA ILE A 26 -6.15 7.46 -11.68
C ILE A 26 -6.92 8.48 -12.52
N ALA A 27 -6.24 9.53 -13.02
CA ALA A 27 -6.83 10.54 -13.87
C ALA A 27 -7.46 9.93 -15.13
N ALA A 28 -6.73 9.04 -15.80
CA ALA A 28 -7.21 8.31 -16.98
C ALA A 28 -8.42 7.43 -16.65
N SER A 29 -8.41 6.71 -15.53
CA SER A 29 -9.50 5.87 -15.07
C SER A 29 -10.77 6.67 -14.73
N LEU A 30 -10.60 7.88 -14.22
CA LEU A 30 -11.69 8.81 -13.94
C LEU A 30 -12.17 9.55 -15.19
N GLY A 31 -11.39 9.61 -16.28
CA GLY A 31 -11.64 10.52 -17.40
C GLY A 31 -11.46 12.00 -17.01
N ALA A 32 -10.63 12.27 -16.00
CA ALA A 32 -10.33 13.60 -15.48
C ALA A 32 -8.91 14.04 -15.87
N ALA A 33 -8.65 15.36 -15.82
CA ALA A 33 -7.31 15.88 -15.95
C ALA A 33 -6.65 16.05 -14.58
N LEU A 34 -5.32 15.91 -14.53
CA LEU A 34 -4.53 16.36 -13.38
C LEU A 34 -4.56 17.90 -13.31
N CYS A 35 -4.63 18.42 -12.09
CA CYS A 35 -4.50 19.83 -11.81
C CYS A 35 -3.08 20.32 -12.15
N ASP A 36 -2.99 21.46 -12.80
CA ASP A 36 -1.70 22.08 -13.10
C ASP A 36 -1.08 22.64 -11.81
N ILE A 37 0.08 22.09 -11.46
CA ILE A 37 0.83 22.42 -10.26
C ILE A 37 2.34 22.41 -10.55
N ARG A 38 3.03 23.41 -10.08
CA ARG A 38 4.49 23.46 -10.12
C ARG A 38 5.07 23.06 -8.78
N ILE A 39 5.85 22.01 -8.77
CA ILE A 39 6.60 21.54 -7.59
C ILE A 39 8.09 21.59 -7.94
N SER A 40 8.85 22.32 -7.16
CA SER A 40 10.30 22.48 -7.33
C SER A 40 11.03 22.36 -6.01
N THR A 41 12.33 22.24 -6.06
CA THR A 41 13.20 22.20 -4.88
C THR A 41 14.22 23.34 -4.99
N PHE A 42 14.30 24.17 -3.97
CA PHE A 42 15.32 25.21 -3.88
C PHE A 42 16.72 24.62 -3.68
N PRO A 43 17.80 25.37 -3.96
CA PRO A 43 19.17 24.88 -3.76
C PRO A 43 19.49 24.47 -2.31
N ASN A 44 18.75 25.01 -1.32
CA ASN A 44 18.83 24.66 0.09
C ASN A 44 17.97 23.44 0.46
N SER A 45 17.47 22.70 -0.55
CA SER A 45 16.61 21.51 -0.43
C SER A 45 15.16 21.74 0.05
N GLU A 46 14.71 22.98 0.22
CA GLU A 46 13.31 23.26 0.56
C GLU A 46 12.39 23.03 -0.64
N THR A 47 11.24 22.40 -0.39
CA THR A 47 10.21 22.18 -1.40
C THR A 47 9.37 23.44 -1.60
N HIS A 48 9.18 23.87 -2.84
CA HIS A 48 8.31 24.95 -3.25
C HIS A 48 7.15 24.40 -4.08
N VAL A 49 5.93 24.84 -3.75
CA VAL A 49 4.69 24.44 -4.44
C VAL A 49 3.92 25.68 -4.88
N GLN A 50 3.45 25.66 -6.14
CA GLN A 50 2.54 26.65 -6.69
C GLN A 50 1.43 25.95 -7.46
N ILE A 51 0.18 26.17 -7.07
CA ILE A 51 -1.00 25.66 -7.79
C ILE A 51 -1.32 26.68 -8.89
N GLU A 52 -1.31 26.24 -10.15
CA GLU A 52 -1.49 27.13 -11.31
C GLU A 52 -2.97 27.26 -11.72
N GLU A 53 -3.86 26.44 -11.14
CA GLU A 53 -5.29 26.49 -11.37
C GLU A 53 -6.09 26.87 -10.12
N SER A 54 -7.31 27.36 -10.30
CA SER A 54 -8.21 27.63 -9.19
C SER A 54 -8.76 26.34 -8.58
N VAL A 55 -8.47 26.14 -7.30
CA VAL A 55 -9.04 25.06 -6.47
C VAL A 55 -10.12 25.56 -5.51
N ARG A 56 -10.47 26.86 -5.59
CA ARG A 56 -11.46 27.49 -4.72
C ARG A 56 -12.81 26.77 -4.78
N GLY A 57 -13.32 26.35 -3.63
CA GLY A 57 -14.61 25.64 -3.50
C GLY A 57 -14.65 24.26 -4.15
N LYS A 58 -13.50 23.67 -4.49
CA LYS A 58 -13.38 22.35 -5.12
C LYS A 58 -13.03 21.26 -4.10
N ASP A 59 -13.36 20.03 -4.43
CA ASP A 59 -12.87 18.85 -3.74
C ASP A 59 -11.52 18.47 -4.33
N VAL A 60 -10.49 18.58 -3.54
CA VAL A 60 -9.11 18.33 -3.95
C VAL A 60 -8.66 16.98 -3.43
N PHE A 61 -8.21 16.12 -4.33
CA PHE A 61 -7.62 14.83 -4.03
C PHE A 61 -6.13 14.89 -4.38
N ILE A 62 -5.27 14.67 -3.39
CA ILE A 62 -3.81 14.74 -3.54
C ILE A 62 -3.26 13.33 -3.49
N VAL A 63 -2.69 12.85 -4.59
CA VAL A 63 -2.08 11.51 -4.69
C VAL A 63 -0.60 11.62 -4.37
N GLN A 64 -0.21 11.18 -3.17
CA GLN A 64 1.18 11.24 -2.70
C GLN A 64 1.46 10.12 -1.70
N PRO A 65 2.00 8.98 -2.10
CA PRO A 65 2.52 8.00 -1.15
C PRO A 65 3.71 8.60 -0.38
N THR A 66 3.79 8.33 0.92
CA THR A 66 4.91 8.78 1.76
C THR A 66 6.00 7.70 1.83
N CYS A 67 6.35 7.16 0.64
CA CYS A 67 7.43 6.20 0.45
C CYS A 67 8.79 6.90 0.39
N LEU A 68 9.83 6.16 0.09
CA LEU A 68 11.21 6.67 -0.03
C LEU A 68 11.34 7.74 -1.14
N PRO A 69 11.97 8.89 -0.87
CA PRO A 69 12.47 9.38 0.42
C PRO A 69 11.32 9.91 1.31
N ALA A 70 11.09 9.21 2.44
CA ALA A 70 9.84 9.36 3.20
C ALA A 70 9.63 10.75 3.80
N ASN A 71 10.70 11.39 4.28
CA ASN A 71 10.61 12.71 4.90
C ASN A 71 10.27 13.80 3.88
N GLU A 72 10.91 13.76 2.72
CA GLU A 72 10.69 14.70 1.62
C GLU A 72 9.27 14.54 1.06
N ASN A 73 8.83 13.31 0.82
CA ASN A 73 7.50 13.03 0.30
C ASN A 73 6.40 13.39 1.30
N LEU A 74 6.64 13.20 2.60
CA LEU A 74 5.72 13.65 3.64
C LEU A 74 5.67 15.19 3.69
N MET A 75 6.81 15.85 3.70
CA MET A 75 6.86 17.32 3.72
C MET A 75 6.21 17.92 2.48
N GLU A 76 6.47 17.36 1.30
CA GLU A 76 5.81 17.80 0.06
C GLU A 76 4.29 17.68 0.14
N LEU A 77 3.78 16.55 0.66
CA LEU A 77 2.34 16.38 0.88
C LEU A 77 1.77 17.48 1.79
N LEU A 78 2.44 17.79 2.90
CA LEU A 78 1.99 18.83 3.84
C LEU A 78 1.96 20.20 3.18
N ILE A 79 2.97 20.54 2.37
CA ILE A 79 3.04 21.83 1.66
C ILE A 79 1.93 21.92 0.60
N ILE A 80 1.64 20.86 -0.14
CA ILE A 80 0.53 20.82 -1.11
C ILE A 80 -0.81 21.02 -0.39
N ILE A 81 -1.02 20.36 0.75
CA ILE A 81 -2.25 20.52 1.56
C ILE A 81 -2.41 21.97 2.02
N ASP A 82 -1.36 22.59 2.56
CA ASP A 82 -1.41 24.00 3.02
C ASP A 82 -1.70 24.95 1.85
N ALA A 83 -1.09 24.73 0.67
CA ALA A 83 -1.37 25.51 -0.52
C ALA A 83 -2.85 25.40 -0.94
N CYS A 84 -3.42 24.20 -0.97
CA CYS A 84 -4.84 23.98 -1.26
C CYS A 84 -5.77 24.66 -0.26
N ARG A 85 -5.45 24.54 1.03
CA ARG A 85 -6.19 25.18 2.12
C ARG A 85 -6.20 26.70 1.98
N ARG A 86 -5.04 27.31 1.75
CA ARG A 86 -4.91 28.77 1.54
C ARG A 86 -5.58 29.24 0.27
N ALA A 87 -5.63 28.39 -0.77
CA ALA A 87 -6.38 28.64 -2.01
C ALA A 87 -7.90 28.40 -1.87
N SER A 88 -8.40 28.16 -0.64
CA SER A 88 -9.82 27.98 -0.32
C SER A 88 -10.46 26.75 -0.98
N ALA A 89 -9.76 25.62 -1.06
CA ALA A 89 -10.37 24.33 -1.39
C ALA A 89 -11.54 24.03 -0.42
N ARG A 90 -12.60 23.38 -0.92
CA ARG A 90 -13.76 22.99 -0.12
C ARG A 90 -13.44 21.84 0.82
N GLN A 91 -12.84 20.78 0.25
CA GLN A 91 -12.36 19.61 0.97
C GLN A 91 -11.01 19.18 0.39
N ILE A 92 -10.15 18.69 1.26
CA ILE A 92 -8.83 18.17 0.90
C ILE A 92 -8.74 16.73 1.38
N THR A 93 -8.65 15.80 0.42
CA THR A 93 -8.46 14.37 0.69
C THR A 93 -7.04 13.97 0.29
N ALA A 94 -6.26 13.50 1.26
CA ALA A 94 -4.94 12.96 1.01
C ALA A 94 -5.05 11.47 0.64
N ILE A 95 -4.75 11.14 -0.63
CA ILE A 95 -4.62 9.77 -1.11
C ILE A 95 -3.16 9.37 -0.90
N VAL A 96 -2.91 8.59 0.14
CA VAL A 96 -1.60 8.13 0.59
C VAL A 96 -1.54 6.60 0.43
N PRO A 97 -1.38 6.07 -0.80
CA PRO A 97 -1.47 4.63 -1.05
C PRO A 97 -0.51 3.81 -0.19
N TYR A 98 0.68 4.32 0.05
CA TYR A 98 1.62 3.82 1.05
C TYR A 98 1.81 4.85 2.15
N PHE A 99 1.45 4.49 3.38
CA PHE A 99 1.58 5.33 4.56
C PHE A 99 2.93 5.06 5.23
N GLY A 100 3.86 5.96 5.05
CA GLY A 100 5.18 5.91 5.70
C GLY A 100 5.04 5.97 7.22
N TYR A 101 6.01 5.40 7.94
CA TYR A 101 6.01 5.27 9.40
C TYR A 101 4.92 4.34 9.98
N ALA A 102 4.10 3.66 9.17
CA ALA A 102 3.08 2.73 9.64
C ALA A 102 3.62 1.59 10.52
N ARG A 103 4.91 1.26 10.40
CA ARG A 103 5.59 0.24 11.24
C ARG A 103 5.99 0.76 12.63
N GLN A 104 5.77 2.07 12.90
CA GLN A 104 6.05 2.72 14.18
C GLN A 104 4.72 3.13 14.85
N ASP A 105 3.80 2.17 14.94
CA ASP A 105 2.44 2.34 15.47
C ASP A 105 2.34 2.13 16.98
N HIS A 106 3.37 1.60 17.60
CA HIS A 106 3.47 1.36 19.04
C HIS A 106 4.93 1.50 19.51
N LYS A 107 5.11 1.49 20.82
CA LYS A 107 6.43 1.46 21.46
C LYS A 107 6.85 0.00 21.67
N SER A 108 7.98 -0.38 21.10
CA SER A 108 8.59 -1.70 21.35
C SER A 108 9.41 -1.71 22.64
N THR A 109 9.99 -0.55 22.98
CA THR A 109 10.76 -0.34 24.22
C THR A 109 10.39 1.01 24.87
N GLY A 110 10.93 1.29 26.05
CA GLY A 110 10.73 2.57 26.73
C GLY A 110 11.33 3.75 25.94
N ARG A 111 10.68 4.93 26.01
CA ARG A 111 11.15 6.20 25.43
C ARG A 111 11.15 6.27 23.91
N GLU A 112 10.50 5.35 23.22
CA GLU A 112 10.27 5.41 21.78
C GLU A 112 9.05 6.29 21.45
N PRO A 113 9.01 6.93 20.28
CA PRO A 113 7.83 7.62 19.79
C PRO A 113 6.78 6.62 19.26
N VAL A 114 5.56 7.10 19.07
CA VAL A 114 4.55 6.47 18.21
C VAL A 114 4.45 7.34 16.95
N THR A 115 5.37 7.14 16.01
CA THR A 115 5.56 8.07 14.87
C THR A 115 4.37 8.06 13.92
N ALA A 116 3.68 6.93 13.77
CA ALA A 116 2.45 6.86 12.98
C ALA A 116 1.36 7.80 13.52
N LYS A 117 1.24 7.95 14.87
CA LYS A 117 0.32 8.91 15.51
C LYS A 117 0.74 10.34 15.24
N MET A 118 2.03 10.65 15.38
CA MET A 118 2.56 11.99 15.08
C MET A 118 2.25 12.40 13.64
N VAL A 119 2.47 11.51 12.66
CA VAL A 119 2.15 11.80 11.25
C VAL A 119 0.66 12.04 11.04
N ALA A 120 -0.21 11.26 11.69
CA ALA A 120 -1.66 11.45 11.63
C ALA A 120 -2.09 12.82 12.18
N ASP A 121 -1.48 13.25 13.30
CA ASP A 121 -1.74 14.57 13.90
C ASP A 121 -1.29 15.72 13.00
N ILE A 122 -0.11 15.61 12.40
CA ILE A 122 0.43 16.63 11.49
C ILE A 122 -0.47 16.76 10.25
N LEU A 123 -0.86 15.65 9.61
CA LEU A 123 -1.77 15.64 8.47
C LEU A 123 -3.12 16.29 8.81
N THR A 124 -3.65 16.01 10.00
CA THR A 124 -4.89 16.64 10.47
C THR A 124 -4.71 18.14 10.70
N THR A 125 -3.64 18.53 11.37
CA THR A 125 -3.37 19.93 11.77
C THR A 125 -3.14 20.84 10.56
N VAL A 126 -2.48 20.34 9.52
CA VAL A 126 -2.21 21.13 8.30
C VAL A 126 -3.48 21.44 7.52
N GLY A 127 -4.57 20.67 7.73
CA GLY A 127 -5.88 20.96 7.14
C GLY A 127 -6.43 19.89 6.20
N THR A 128 -5.94 18.66 6.33
CA THR A 128 -6.55 17.51 5.65
C THR A 128 -7.93 17.24 6.24
N ASN A 129 -8.94 17.00 5.39
CA ASN A 129 -10.28 16.65 5.81
C ASN A 129 -10.52 15.13 5.84
N ARG A 130 -9.78 14.36 5.04
CA ARG A 130 -9.87 12.91 4.93
C ARG A 130 -8.55 12.33 4.45
N VAL A 131 -8.21 11.14 4.92
CA VAL A 131 -7.06 10.37 4.43
C VAL A 131 -7.55 9.05 3.84
N VAL A 132 -6.95 8.61 2.75
CA VAL A 132 -7.18 7.30 2.13
C VAL A 132 -5.84 6.59 2.05
N SER A 133 -5.76 5.35 2.51
CA SER A 133 -4.55 4.53 2.41
C SER A 133 -4.88 3.08 2.10
N VAL A 134 -3.89 2.31 1.63
CA VAL A 134 -4.06 0.92 1.23
C VAL A 134 -3.23 0.04 2.15
N ASP A 135 -3.80 -1.07 2.63
CA ASP A 135 -3.15 -2.10 3.45
C ASP A 135 -2.16 -1.53 4.48
N LEU A 136 -2.68 -0.77 5.44
CA LEU A 136 -1.88 -0.26 6.56
C LEU A 136 -1.17 -1.42 7.28
N HIS A 137 0.10 -1.24 7.60
CA HIS A 137 0.87 -2.25 8.36
C HIS A 137 0.17 -2.66 9.65
N ALA A 138 -0.48 -1.70 10.31
CA ALA A 138 -1.25 -1.87 11.53
C ALA A 138 -2.62 -1.21 11.35
N PRO A 139 -3.72 -1.98 11.25
CA PRO A 139 -5.07 -1.45 11.00
C PRO A 139 -5.53 -0.42 12.04
N GLN A 140 -5.05 -0.53 13.28
CA GLN A 140 -5.37 0.40 14.38
C GLN A 140 -4.91 1.85 14.12
N ILE A 141 -4.01 2.10 13.15
CA ILE A 141 -3.61 3.45 12.74
C ILE A 141 -4.80 4.31 12.33
N GLN A 142 -5.88 3.70 11.83
CA GLN A 142 -7.15 4.39 11.54
C GLN A 142 -7.63 5.19 12.76
N GLY A 143 -7.50 4.63 13.97
CA GLY A 143 -7.87 5.27 15.22
C GLY A 143 -6.93 6.40 15.67
N PHE A 144 -5.82 6.63 14.99
CA PHE A 144 -4.90 7.74 15.29
C PHE A 144 -5.36 9.06 14.70
N PHE A 145 -6.23 9.01 13.69
CA PHE A 145 -6.78 10.19 13.05
C PHE A 145 -8.02 10.71 13.79
N SER A 146 -8.13 12.01 13.94
CA SER A 146 -9.35 12.69 14.40
C SER A 146 -10.26 13.12 13.23
N ILE A 147 -9.84 12.81 12.01
CA ILE A 147 -10.59 13.02 10.77
C ILE A 147 -10.90 11.64 10.15
N PRO A 148 -11.88 11.54 9.23
CA PRO A 148 -12.15 10.30 8.50
C PRO A 148 -10.90 9.73 7.83
N MET A 149 -10.68 8.44 8.01
CA MET A 149 -9.61 7.69 7.37
C MET A 149 -10.17 6.43 6.75
N ASP A 150 -10.04 6.29 5.41
CA ASP A 150 -10.46 5.10 4.69
C ASP A 150 -9.27 4.17 4.49
N HIS A 151 -9.30 3.03 5.17
CA HIS A 151 -8.31 1.97 5.03
C HIS A 151 -8.80 0.98 3.99
N LEU A 152 -8.20 1.01 2.80
CA LEU A 152 -8.51 0.13 1.68
C LEU A 152 -7.65 -1.13 1.72
N THR A 153 -8.00 -2.12 0.88
CA THR A 153 -7.17 -3.31 0.70
C THR A 153 -6.91 -3.60 -0.78
N ALA A 154 -5.68 -4.02 -1.11
CA ALA A 154 -5.29 -4.48 -2.44
C ALA A 154 -5.55 -5.97 -2.67
N VAL A 155 -6.02 -6.69 -1.65
CA VAL A 155 -6.29 -8.14 -1.73
C VAL A 155 -7.09 -8.52 -2.98
N PRO A 156 -8.18 -7.83 -3.38
CA PRO A 156 -8.92 -8.18 -4.59
C PRO A 156 -8.09 -8.10 -5.85
N THR A 157 -7.27 -7.06 -5.97
CA THR A 157 -6.40 -6.84 -7.13
C THR A 157 -5.36 -7.96 -7.25
N LEU A 158 -4.70 -8.29 -6.14
CA LEU A 158 -3.67 -9.33 -6.08
C LEU A 158 -4.27 -10.73 -6.25
N ALA A 159 -5.35 -11.04 -5.53
CA ALA A 159 -6.04 -12.32 -5.63
C ALA A 159 -6.67 -12.54 -7.02
N GLY A 160 -7.22 -11.50 -7.63
CA GLY A 160 -7.75 -11.56 -8.99
C GLY A 160 -6.69 -11.93 -10.04
N TYR A 161 -5.46 -11.47 -9.87
CA TYR A 161 -4.33 -11.89 -10.72
C TYR A 161 -3.91 -13.33 -10.41
N LEU A 162 -3.79 -13.71 -9.15
CA LEU A 162 -3.44 -15.07 -8.73
C LEU A 162 -4.47 -16.10 -9.23
N LYS A 163 -5.75 -15.77 -9.20
CA LYS A 163 -6.83 -16.63 -9.67
C LYS A 163 -6.67 -17.02 -11.15
N LYS A 164 -6.18 -16.09 -11.98
CA LYS A 164 -5.94 -16.34 -13.42
C LYS A 164 -4.77 -17.30 -13.69
N LYS A 165 -3.95 -17.60 -12.67
CA LYS A 165 -2.84 -18.56 -12.81
C LYS A 165 -3.28 -20.02 -12.67
N GLU A 166 -4.52 -20.28 -12.19
CA GLU A 166 -5.13 -21.62 -12.11
C GLU A 166 -4.21 -22.67 -11.46
N PHE A 167 -3.70 -22.36 -10.26
CA PHE A 167 -2.82 -23.27 -9.52
C PHE A 167 -3.52 -24.61 -9.24
N LYS A 168 -2.91 -25.74 -9.64
CA LYS A 168 -3.49 -27.08 -9.44
C LYS A 168 -3.38 -27.57 -8.00
N ASP A 169 -2.29 -27.22 -7.32
CA ASP A 169 -2.03 -27.60 -5.93
C ASP A 169 -1.21 -26.49 -5.27
N ALA A 170 -1.89 -25.64 -4.51
CA ALA A 170 -1.29 -24.49 -3.88
C ALA A 170 -1.72 -24.35 -2.43
N VAL A 171 -0.96 -23.55 -1.68
CA VAL A 171 -1.27 -23.10 -0.33
C VAL A 171 -0.97 -21.62 -0.19
N ILE A 172 -1.85 -20.90 0.49
CA ILE A 172 -1.59 -19.54 0.96
C ILE A 172 -0.67 -19.63 2.16
N VAL A 173 0.38 -18.82 2.20
CA VAL A 173 1.34 -18.83 3.31
C VAL A 173 1.26 -17.50 4.04
N SER A 174 0.85 -17.53 5.30
CA SER A 174 1.02 -16.41 6.21
C SER A 174 2.46 -16.41 6.74
N PRO A 175 3.25 -15.33 6.57
CA PRO A 175 4.65 -15.30 7.02
C PRO A 175 4.81 -15.27 8.54
N ASP A 176 3.76 -14.85 9.26
CA ASP A 176 3.69 -14.82 10.71
C ASP A 176 2.24 -14.82 11.21
N ALA A 177 2.04 -14.87 12.52
CA ALA A 177 0.72 -14.85 13.14
C ALA A 177 -0.05 -13.53 12.92
N GLY A 178 0.66 -12.42 12.73
CA GLY A 178 0.06 -11.09 12.50
C GLY A 178 -0.62 -10.96 11.14
N ARG A 179 -0.23 -11.78 10.17
CA ARG A 179 -0.75 -11.76 8.80
C ARG A 179 -1.84 -12.80 8.52
N VAL A 180 -2.22 -13.60 9.50
CA VAL A 180 -3.24 -14.65 9.35
C VAL A 180 -4.57 -14.07 8.85
N LYS A 181 -5.06 -12.97 9.42
CA LYS A 181 -6.30 -12.32 8.96
C LYS A 181 -6.24 -11.84 7.50
N MET A 182 -5.08 -11.40 7.04
CA MET A 182 -4.89 -11.05 5.63
C MET A 182 -4.91 -12.32 4.76
N ALA A 183 -4.25 -13.39 5.20
CA ALA A 183 -4.20 -14.67 4.52
C ALA A 183 -5.58 -15.31 4.37
N GLU A 184 -6.44 -15.21 5.39
CA GLU A 184 -7.83 -15.68 5.35
C GLU A 184 -8.60 -15.06 4.17
N LYS A 185 -8.45 -13.76 3.92
CA LYS A 185 -9.10 -13.10 2.77
C LYS A 185 -8.69 -13.71 1.42
N TYR A 186 -7.39 -14.04 1.26
CA TYR A 186 -6.93 -14.74 0.06
C TYR A 186 -7.49 -16.15 -0.03
N THR A 187 -7.53 -16.87 1.11
CA THR A 187 -8.13 -18.21 1.20
C THR A 187 -9.59 -18.19 0.75
N ASP A 188 -10.36 -17.21 1.20
CA ASP A 188 -11.78 -17.07 0.86
C ASP A 188 -12.00 -16.75 -0.62
N ILE A 189 -11.15 -15.91 -1.22
CA ILE A 189 -11.30 -15.53 -2.64
C ILE A 189 -10.81 -16.65 -3.56
N LEU A 190 -9.68 -17.26 -3.22
CA LEU A 190 -9.00 -18.24 -4.08
C LEU A 190 -9.46 -19.68 -3.83
N GLN A 191 -10.11 -19.95 -2.69
CA GLN A 191 -10.50 -21.29 -2.23
C GLN A 191 -9.28 -22.23 -2.12
N ILE A 192 -8.15 -21.66 -1.64
CA ILE A 192 -6.87 -22.36 -1.45
C ILE A 192 -6.59 -22.43 0.05
N PRO A 193 -6.19 -23.61 0.59
CA PRO A 193 -5.92 -23.75 2.04
C PRO A 193 -4.72 -22.91 2.48
N MET A 194 -4.68 -22.54 3.77
CA MET A 194 -3.61 -21.76 4.36
C MET A 194 -2.67 -22.60 5.20
N VAL A 195 -1.40 -22.19 5.22
CA VAL A 195 -0.38 -22.62 6.18
C VAL A 195 0.25 -21.39 6.82
N VAL A 196 0.82 -21.54 8.00
CA VAL A 196 1.41 -20.42 8.75
C VAL A 196 2.88 -20.72 9.02
N MET A 197 3.74 -19.75 8.66
CA MET A 197 5.13 -19.76 9.12
C MET A 197 5.19 -19.23 10.54
N THR A 198 6.00 -19.87 11.37
CA THR A 198 6.25 -19.44 12.75
C THR A 198 7.74 -19.17 12.91
N LYS A 199 8.06 -18.05 13.53
CA LYS A 199 9.44 -17.68 13.87
C LYS A 199 9.66 -17.88 15.35
N ARG A 200 10.61 -18.73 15.72
CA ARG A 200 11.02 -18.94 17.10
C ARG A 200 12.45 -18.45 17.30
N ARG A 201 12.65 -17.65 18.33
CA ARG A 201 14.00 -17.28 18.80
C ARG A 201 14.38 -18.16 19.97
N LYS A 202 15.54 -18.83 19.88
CA LYS A 202 16.13 -19.59 20.99
C LYS A 202 17.52 -19.03 21.23
N GLY A 203 17.78 -18.64 22.48
CA GLY A 203 19.08 -18.15 22.93
C GLY A 203 18.95 -17.25 24.15
N ILE A 204 20.01 -17.16 24.94
CA ILE A 204 20.15 -16.28 26.10
C ILE A 204 21.43 -15.45 25.84
N GLY A 205 21.31 -14.10 25.99
CA GLY A 205 22.51 -13.25 26.02
C GLY A 205 23.15 -12.93 24.65
N GLY A 206 22.33 -12.57 23.63
CA GLY A 206 22.86 -11.98 22.39
C GLY A 206 23.22 -12.95 21.26
N ASN A 207 23.23 -14.26 21.50
CA ASN A 207 23.34 -15.31 20.48
C ASN A 207 21.99 -15.99 20.24
N GLU A 208 21.03 -15.23 19.72
CA GLU A 208 19.73 -15.78 19.37
C GLU A 208 19.79 -16.44 17.99
N LEU A 209 19.54 -17.76 17.97
CA LEU A 209 19.29 -18.47 16.71
C LEU A 209 17.83 -18.36 16.34
N GLU A 210 17.57 -17.89 15.13
CA GLU A 210 16.21 -17.82 14.57
C GLU A 210 15.88 -19.15 13.89
N PHE A 211 14.80 -19.77 14.35
CA PHE A 211 14.24 -20.98 13.75
C PHE A 211 12.91 -20.63 13.11
N TYR A 212 12.72 -21.09 11.91
CA TYR A 212 11.46 -21.01 11.20
C TYR A 212 10.84 -22.40 11.13
N ASP A 213 9.55 -22.47 11.34
CA ASP A 213 8.76 -23.69 11.20
C ASP A 213 7.52 -23.39 10.34
N VAL A 214 6.95 -24.42 9.72
CA VAL A 214 5.75 -24.30 8.88
C VAL A 214 4.67 -25.20 9.47
N VAL A 215 3.59 -24.57 9.90
CA VAL A 215 2.42 -25.30 10.43
C VAL A 215 1.45 -25.55 9.27
N GLY A 216 1.35 -26.81 8.87
CA GLY A 216 0.52 -27.26 7.76
C GLY A 216 1.31 -28.06 6.71
N ASN A 217 0.61 -28.59 5.71
CA ASN A 217 1.22 -29.42 4.66
C ASN A 217 1.54 -28.57 3.41
N ILE A 218 2.83 -28.43 3.11
CA ILE A 218 3.35 -27.67 1.96
C ILE A 218 4.12 -28.54 0.97
N ALA A 219 4.43 -29.80 1.32
CA ALA A 219 5.24 -30.66 0.48
C ALA A 219 4.60 -30.91 -0.89
N GLY A 220 5.37 -30.67 -1.95
CA GLY A 220 4.94 -30.81 -3.35
C GLY A 220 4.06 -29.67 -3.88
N LYS A 221 3.66 -28.72 -3.04
CA LYS A 221 2.72 -27.65 -3.39
C LYS A 221 3.39 -26.36 -3.84
N THR A 222 2.63 -25.52 -4.54
CA THR A 222 2.97 -24.13 -4.81
C THR A 222 2.62 -23.27 -3.60
N ALA A 223 3.61 -22.60 -3.02
CA ALA A 223 3.44 -21.69 -1.90
C ALA A 223 3.20 -20.25 -2.39
N ILE A 224 2.14 -19.62 -1.95
CA ILE A 224 1.82 -18.22 -2.24
C ILE A 224 1.93 -17.44 -0.92
N VAL A 225 3.07 -16.80 -0.69
CA VAL A 225 3.33 -16.00 0.51
C VAL A 225 2.71 -14.63 0.36
N ILE A 226 1.93 -14.21 1.34
CA ILE A 226 1.26 -12.90 1.30
C ILE A 226 1.79 -12.01 2.42
N ASP A 227 2.00 -10.72 2.11
CA ASP A 227 2.35 -9.71 3.12
C ASP A 227 1.90 -8.32 2.66
N ASP A 228 1.95 -7.33 3.56
CA ASP A 228 1.67 -5.93 3.23
C ASP A 228 2.87 -5.26 2.54
N VAL A 229 4.10 -5.49 3.01
CA VAL A 229 5.28 -4.76 2.55
C VAL A 229 6.52 -5.63 2.40
N ILE A 230 7.24 -5.45 1.31
CA ILE A 230 8.61 -5.91 1.15
C ILE A 230 9.56 -4.71 1.11
N SER A 231 10.49 -4.64 2.08
CA SER A 231 11.46 -3.56 2.21
C SER A 231 12.87 -4.05 1.89
N ALA A 232 13.70 -4.35 2.89
CA ALA A 232 15.08 -4.79 2.69
C ALA A 232 15.23 -6.28 2.28
N GLY A 233 14.11 -6.99 2.09
CA GLY A 233 14.12 -8.35 1.55
C GLY A 233 14.32 -9.46 2.57
N SER A 234 14.07 -9.23 3.86
CA SER A 234 14.11 -10.29 4.89
C SER A 234 13.22 -11.48 4.52
N ILE A 235 11.99 -11.19 4.06
CA ILE A 235 11.04 -12.22 3.62
C ILE A 235 11.59 -13.11 2.50
N ILE A 236 12.45 -12.56 1.61
CA ILE A 236 13.07 -13.35 0.53
C ILE A 236 13.99 -14.44 1.11
N LYS A 237 14.67 -14.13 2.20
CA LYS A 237 15.52 -15.10 2.91
C LYS A 237 14.68 -16.08 3.74
N GLU A 238 13.64 -15.58 4.38
CA GLU A 238 12.74 -16.36 5.22
C GLU A 238 12.00 -17.44 4.43
N VAL A 239 11.57 -17.16 3.20
CA VAL A 239 10.87 -18.15 2.36
C VAL A 239 11.74 -19.31 1.87
N GLU A 240 13.06 -19.28 2.03
CA GLU A 240 13.93 -20.42 1.76
C GLU A 240 13.55 -21.66 2.60
N ILE A 241 12.95 -21.45 3.79
CA ILE A 241 12.45 -22.56 4.60
C ILE A 241 11.32 -23.33 3.89
N LEU A 242 10.49 -22.65 3.10
CA LEU A 242 9.39 -23.29 2.36
C LEU A 242 9.94 -24.33 1.36
N PHE A 243 11.04 -23.99 0.70
CA PHE A 243 11.70 -24.95 -0.19
C PHE A 243 12.35 -26.11 0.58
N LYS A 244 12.91 -25.84 1.76
CA LYS A 244 13.47 -26.91 2.63
C LYS A 244 12.37 -27.83 3.17
N THR A 245 11.16 -27.31 3.36
CA THR A 245 9.98 -28.08 3.81
C THR A 245 9.26 -28.76 2.64
N GLY A 246 9.77 -28.60 1.40
CA GLY A 246 9.31 -29.33 0.23
C GLY A 246 8.36 -28.56 -0.70
N ALA A 247 8.24 -27.25 -0.58
CA ALA A 247 7.50 -26.45 -1.55
C ALA A 247 8.10 -26.63 -2.96
N LYS A 248 7.24 -26.82 -3.95
CA LYS A 248 7.62 -26.97 -5.36
C LYS A 248 8.00 -25.63 -5.98
N GLU A 249 7.18 -24.63 -5.78
CA GLU A 249 7.37 -23.25 -6.26
C GLU A 249 6.95 -22.27 -5.18
N VAL A 250 7.52 -21.06 -5.18
CA VAL A 250 7.15 -19.98 -4.27
C VAL A 250 6.85 -18.73 -5.07
N TYR A 251 5.70 -18.12 -4.77
CA TYR A 251 5.26 -16.82 -5.23
C TYR A 251 5.13 -15.90 -4.04
N LEU A 252 5.38 -14.59 -4.24
CA LEU A 252 5.10 -13.56 -3.25
C LEU A 252 3.96 -12.67 -3.77
N ALA A 253 2.97 -12.36 -2.95
CA ALA A 253 1.92 -11.40 -3.25
C ALA A 253 1.93 -10.30 -2.17
N ILE A 254 2.42 -9.13 -2.55
CA ILE A 254 2.79 -8.04 -1.63
C ILE A 254 2.15 -6.74 -2.09
N THR A 255 1.53 -6.02 -1.17
CA THR A 255 0.90 -4.74 -1.53
C THR A 255 1.94 -3.67 -1.84
N HIS A 256 2.95 -3.48 -0.97
CA HIS A 256 3.92 -2.37 -1.06
C HIS A 256 5.34 -2.86 -1.36
N PRO A 257 5.79 -2.81 -2.64
CA PRO A 257 7.14 -3.23 -3.02
C PRO A 257 8.16 -2.10 -2.87
N ILE A 258 8.60 -1.80 -1.65
CA ILE A 258 9.59 -0.74 -1.38
C ILE A 258 10.93 -1.10 -2.02
N LEU A 259 11.40 -2.35 -1.86
CA LEU A 259 12.60 -2.91 -2.48
C LEU A 259 13.83 -2.00 -2.34
N VAL A 260 14.34 -1.90 -1.13
CA VAL A 260 15.54 -1.12 -0.78
C VAL A 260 16.72 -2.00 -0.42
N GLY A 261 17.92 -1.43 -0.41
CA GLY A 261 19.15 -2.16 -0.15
C GLY A 261 19.32 -3.31 -1.14
N ASP A 262 19.66 -4.49 -0.66
CA ASP A 262 19.95 -5.67 -1.48
C ASP A 262 18.69 -6.44 -1.92
N ALA A 263 17.47 -5.94 -1.63
CA ALA A 263 16.23 -6.68 -1.86
C ALA A 263 16.05 -7.11 -3.32
N VAL A 264 16.42 -6.26 -4.28
CA VAL A 264 16.31 -6.55 -5.72
C VAL A 264 17.27 -7.66 -6.12
N GLU A 265 18.52 -7.61 -5.65
CA GLU A 265 19.55 -8.62 -5.93
C GLU A 265 19.18 -9.95 -5.27
N LEU A 266 18.73 -9.91 -4.02
CA LEU A 266 18.23 -11.10 -3.32
C LEU A 266 17.06 -11.75 -4.08
N LEU A 267 16.11 -10.96 -4.56
CA LEU A 267 14.98 -11.47 -5.35
C LEU A 267 15.46 -12.08 -6.68
N ARG A 268 16.38 -11.40 -7.37
CA ARG A 268 16.94 -11.87 -8.65
C ARG A 268 17.65 -13.21 -8.47
N ALA A 269 18.46 -13.35 -7.40
CA ALA A 269 19.20 -14.57 -7.09
C ALA A 269 18.36 -15.69 -6.47
N SER A 270 17.19 -15.38 -5.93
CA SER A 270 16.32 -16.35 -5.23
C SER A 270 15.68 -17.36 -6.18
N ARG A 271 15.14 -18.44 -5.63
CA ARG A 271 14.29 -19.43 -6.34
C ARG A 271 12.82 -19.00 -6.45
N ILE A 272 12.47 -17.83 -5.91
CA ILE A 272 11.12 -17.26 -6.01
C ILE A 272 10.76 -17.13 -7.49
N LYS A 273 9.57 -17.62 -7.84
CA LYS A 273 9.09 -17.63 -9.23
C LYS A 273 8.66 -16.24 -9.68
N GLU A 274 7.92 -15.54 -8.84
CA GLU A 274 7.38 -14.21 -9.14
C GLU A 274 7.04 -13.47 -7.86
N LEU A 275 7.34 -12.18 -7.82
CA LEU A 275 6.82 -11.21 -6.88
C LEU A 275 5.69 -10.45 -7.57
N ILE A 276 4.47 -10.65 -7.12
CA ILE A 276 3.28 -9.92 -7.58
C ILE A 276 3.07 -8.78 -6.59
N ALA A 277 3.08 -7.55 -7.07
CA ALA A 277 2.95 -6.38 -6.22
C ALA A 277 2.05 -5.31 -6.86
N THR A 278 1.69 -4.28 -6.09
CA THR A 278 0.94 -3.15 -6.63
C THR A 278 1.84 -1.95 -6.89
N ASN A 279 1.31 -0.95 -7.62
CA ASN A 279 1.98 0.33 -7.82
C ASN A 279 1.63 1.38 -6.75
N THR A 280 1.32 0.96 -5.52
CA THR A 280 1.15 1.86 -4.36
C THR A 280 2.39 2.70 -4.08
N VAL A 281 3.55 2.20 -4.47
CA VAL A 281 4.83 2.91 -4.55
C VAL A 281 5.41 2.72 -5.95
N PRO A 282 6.25 3.63 -6.45
CA PRO A 282 6.85 3.47 -7.77
C PRO A 282 7.80 2.26 -7.81
N VAL A 283 7.69 1.48 -8.90
CA VAL A 283 8.58 0.34 -9.18
C VAL A 283 9.27 0.60 -10.51
N PRO A 284 10.36 1.36 -10.52
CA PRO A 284 11.09 1.64 -11.74
C PRO A 284 11.82 0.40 -12.29
N GLN A 285 12.30 0.47 -13.54
CA GLN A 285 12.83 -0.67 -14.27
C GLN A 285 13.95 -1.42 -13.55
N GLU A 286 14.81 -0.71 -12.81
CA GLU A 286 15.88 -1.31 -12.02
C GLU A 286 15.38 -2.22 -10.89
N LYS A 287 14.16 -2.01 -10.40
CA LYS A 287 13.52 -2.83 -9.37
C LYS A 287 12.79 -4.06 -9.91
N MET A 288 12.74 -4.24 -11.23
CA MET A 288 12.03 -5.39 -11.85
C MET A 288 12.73 -6.74 -11.68
N ALA A 289 13.91 -6.78 -11.03
CA ALA A 289 14.66 -8.00 -10.71
C ALA A 289 14.79 -9.01 -11.87
N GLY A 290 15.08 -8.50 -13.09
CA GLY A 290 15.20 -9.33 -14.27
C GLY A 290 13.86 -9.92 -14.77
N GLY A 291 12.74 -9.26 -14.50
CA GLY A 291 11.41 -9.69 -14.91
C GLY A 291 10.66 -10.54 -13.86
N LYS A 292 11.23 -10.75 -12.68
CA LYS A 292 10.56 -11.47 -11.58
C LYS A 292 9.46 -10.67 -10.89
N VAL A 293 9.41 -9.35 -11.06
CA VAL A 293 8.39 -8.49 -10.44
C VAL A 293 7.26 -8.24 -11.43
N LYS A 294 6.05 -8.58 -11.02
CA LYS A 294 4.80 -8.23 -11.71
C LYS A 294 4.09 -7.12 -10.93
N VAL A 295 3.97 -5.95 -11.55
CA VAL A 295 3.28 -4.81 -10.94
C VAL A 295 1.84 -4.75 -11.45
N LEU A 296 0.89 -4.62 -10.54
CA LEU A 296 -0.54 -4.46 -10.81
C LEU A 296 -0.97 -3.04 -10.41
N SER A 297 -1.78 -2.42 -11.25
CA SER A 297 -2.29 -1.08 -10.95
C SER A 297 -3.37 -1.11 -9.88
N ILE A 298 -3.23 -0.22 -8.88
CA ILE A 298 -4.24 0.06 -7.85
C ILE A 298 -5.14 1.25 -8.26
N ALA A 299 -4.89 1.88 -9.40
CA ALA A 299 -5.64 3.03 -9.88
C ALA A 299 -7.15 2.75 -10.02
N PRO A 300 -7.61 1.59 -10.51
CA PRO A 300 -9.04 1.29 -10.60
C PRO A 300 -9.75 1.33 -9.25
N LEU A 301 -9.12 0.82 -8.18
CA LEU A 301 -9.68 0.87 -6.82
C LEU A 301 -9.71 2.31 -6.31
N LEU A 302 -8.59 3.04 -6.43
CA LEU A 302 -8.49 4.42 -5.95
C LEU A 302 -9.45 5.35 -6.69
N SER A 303 -9.65 5.14 -7.99
CA SER A 303 -10.61 5.92 -8.80
C SER A 303 -12.05 5.73 -8.32
N LYS A 304 -12.48 4.50 -8.05
CA LYS A 304 -13.80 4.21 -7.48
C LYS A 304 -13.99 4.92 -6.13
N VAL A 305 -12.97 4.87 -5.27
CA VAL A 305 -13.01 5.51 -3.93
C VAL A 305 -13.06 7.03 -4.04
N ILE A 306 -12.24 7.63 -4.90
CA ILE A 306 -12.24 9.09 -5.15
C ILE A 306 -13.64 9.53 -5.62
N LEU A 307 -14.24 8.79 -6.56
CA LEU A 307 -15.57 9.10 -7.07
C LEU A 307 -16.64 8.98 -5.97
N ALA A 308 -16.62 7.89 -5.19
CA ALA A 308 -17.57 7.71 -4.09
C ALA A 308 -17.46 8.84 -3.04
N ILE A 309 -16.22 9.26 -2.69
CA ILE A 309 -16.01 10.38 -1.75
C ILE A 309 -16.55 11.69 -2.34
N HIS A 310 -16.27 11.96 -3.62
CA HIS A 310 -16.72 13.19 -4.30
C HIS A 310 -18.25 13.26 -4.41
N GLU A 311 -18.90 12.15 -4.70
CA GLU A 311 -20.37 12.04 -4.83
C GLU A 311 -21.09 11.84 -3.49
N ASN A 312 -20.34 11.81 -2.37
CA ASN A 312 -20.83 11.52 -1.01
C ASN A 312 -21.50 10.13 -0.90
N ASP A 313 -21.02 9.18 -1.69
CA ASP A 313 -21.43 7.78 -1.65
C ASP A 313 -20.60 6.96 -0.65
N SER A 314 -21.09 5.76 -0.35
CA SER A 314 -20.45 4.88 0.60
C SER A 314 -19.22 4.16 0.02
N VAL A 315 -18.03 4.47 0.51
CA VAL A 315 -16.79 3.75 0.18
C VAL A 315 -16.90 2.25 0.52
N SER A 316 -17.67 1.88 1.56
CA SER A 316 -17.85 0.47 1.96
C SER A 316 -18.62 -0.36 0.93
N GLN A 317 -19.46 0.24 0.08
CA GLN A 317 -20.16 -0.49 -0.98
C GLN A 317 -19.21 -1.08 -2.01
N ILE A 318 -18.10 -0.40 -2.30
CA ILE A 318 -17.07 -0.86 -3.24
C ILE A 318 -16.57 -2.25 -2.87
N PHE A 319 -16.39 -2.51 -1.57
CA PHE A 319 -15.89 -3.80 -1.07
C PHE A 319 -17.00 -4.85 -0.97
N ARG A 320 -18.25 -4.45 -0.69
CA ARG A 320 -19.40 -5.38 -0.66
C ARG A 320 -19.72 -5.93 -2.05
N GLU A 321 -19.64 -5.11 -3.09
CA GLU A 321 -19.82 -5.55 -4.48
C GLU A 321 -18.77 -6.57 -4.90
N GLU A 322 -17.56 -6.46 -4.36
CA GLU A 322 -16.46 -7.40 -4.57
C GLU A 322 -16.51 -8.60 -3.59
N LYS A 323 -17.57 -8.73 -2.76
CA LYS A 323 -17.76 -9.76 -1.70
C LYS A 323 -16.63 -9.78 -0.69
N LEU A 324 -16.13 -8.63 -0.31
CA LEU A 324 -15.02 -8.48 0.63
C LEU A 324 -15.49 -7.74 1.87
N GLU A 325 -14.96 -8.13 3.01
CA GLU A 325 -15.10 -7.35 4.23
C GLU A 325 -14.11 -6.19 4.24
N PHE A 326 -14.52 -5.06 4.84
CA PHE A 326 -13.61 -3.95 5.13
C PHE A 326 -12.42 -4.47 5.95
N PRO A 327 -11.19 -4.01 5.70
CA PRO A 327 -10.07 -4.33 6.56
C PRO A 327 -10.34 -3.75 7.97
N VAL A 328 -10.59 -4.64 8.93
CA VAL A 328 -10.81 -4.31 10.34
C VAL A 328 -9.48 -4.40 11.08
#